data_5320dba31606b9c9dff758e70351f847
#
_entry.id   5320dba31606b9c9dff758e70351f847
#
_cell.length_a   1.000
_cell.length_b   1.000
_cell.length_c   1.000
_cell.angle_alpha   90.00
_cell.angle_beta   90.00
_cell.angle_gamma   90.00
#
_symmetry.space_group_name_H-M   'P 1'
#
loop_
_entity.id
_entity.type
_entity.pdbx_description
1 polymer ?
#
loop_
_entity_poly.entity_id
_entity_poly.type
_entity_poly.pdbx_seq_one_letter_code
_entity_poly.pdbx_strand_id
1 'polypeptide(L)'
;RAPSSNWLADSVQLLREDKPFRHFVVVRSLLLVSALSPPFLVSLAATTGAGAISGLGGFVIASGLSALVGGPIAGRLADRSSRTLMAAGAATASALLVVVVVLTQLPGFDGASLWGAALFVVSYFALTLIHTGVRVGRKTYLVDMAEGDQRTRYVAVSNSAMGIILLLAGGLSTGLSTLGVHWALVFLAGLGLLGVIAARRLPEVSAG
;
A
#
# COMPACT_ATOMS: atom_id res chain seq x y z
N ARG A 1 -22.60 -19.65 17.53
CA ARG A 1 -22.88 -18.58 18.53
C ARG A 1 -23.42 -17.38 17.76
N ALA A 2 -24.59 -16.84 18.19
CA ALA A 2 -25.12 -15.61 17.64
C ALA A 2 -24.05 -14.49 17.72
N PRO A 3 -23.95 -13.59 16.72
CA PRO A 3 -23.03 -12.48 16.80
C PRO A 3 -23.37 -11.67 18.06
N SER A 4 -22.39 -11.49 18.94
CA SER A 4 -22.56 -10.68 20.15
C SER A 4 -23.02 -9.28 19.74
N SER A 5 -23.99 -8.72 20.44
CA SER A 5 -24.53 -7.38 20.18
C SER A 5 -23.49 -6.25 20.31
N ASN A 6 -22.26 -6.57 20.74
CA ASN A 6 -21.14 -5.66 21.00
C ASN A 6 -19.85 -6.00 20.22
N TRP A 7 -19.97 -6.30 18.92
CA TRP A 7 -18.81 -6.61 18.08
C TRP A 7 -17.69 -5.55 18.14
N LEU A 8 -18.05 -4.28 18.35
CA LEU A 8 -17.06 -3.20 18.53
C LEU A 8 -16.26 -3.37 19.81
N ALA A 9 -16.93 -3.67 20.94
CA ALA A 9 -16.25 -3.90 22.21
C ALA A 9 -15.33 -5.13 22.12
N ASP A 10 -15.80 -6.21 21.52
CA ASP A 10 -15.01 -7.44 21.31
C ASP A 10 -13.79 -7.18 20.41
N SER A 11 -13.93 -6.33 19.37
CA SER A 11 -12.85 -5.96 18.48
C SER A 11 -11.79 -5.10 19.19
N VAL A 12 -12.22 -4.12 19.99
CA VAL A 12 -11.33 -3.27 20.79
C VAL A 12 -10.63 -4.11 21.86
N GLN A 13 -11.34 -5.02 22.50
CA GLN A 13 -10.76 -5.92 23.50
C GLN A 13 -9.68 -6.80 22.86
N LEU A 14 -9.93 -7.40 21.70
CA LEU A 14 -8.95 -8.20 20.96
C LEU A 14 -7.67 -7.38 20.67
N LEU A 15 -7.82 -6.14 20.18
CA LEU A 15 -6.68 -5.27 19.88
C LEU A 15 -5.92 -4.84 21.15
N ARG A 16 -6.55 -4.86 22.33
CA ARG A 16 -5.89 -4.53 23.60
C ARG A 16 -5.13 -5.71 24.19
N GLU A 17 -5.72 -6.89 24.12
CA GLU A 17 -5.20 -8.11 24.75
C GLU A 17 -4.13 -8.80 23.89
N ASP A 18 -4.32 -8.88 22.58
CA ASP A 18 -3.42 -9.54 21.65
C ASP A 18 -2.38 -8.56 21.10
N LYS A 19 -1.22 -8.50 21.74
CA LYS A 19 -0.11 -7.62 21.35
C LYS A 19 0.44 -7.94 19.94
N PRO A 20 0.71 -9.21 19.57
CA PRO A 20 1.15 -9.58 18.21
C PRO A 20 0.15 -9.13 17.14
N PHE A 21 -1.13 -9.40 17.34
CA PHE A 21 -2.18 -9.00 16.41
C PHE A 21 -2.31 -7.47 16.29
N ARG A 22 -2.30 -6.76 17.42
CA ARG A 22 -2.29 -5.29 17.41
C ARG A 22 -1.11 -4.74 16.61
N HIS A 23 0.10 -5.26 16.83
CA HIS A 23 1.28 -4.83 16.12
C HIS A 23 1.12 -5.06 14.59
N PHE A 24 0.62 -6.23 14.21
CA PHE A 24 0.31 -6.50 12.80
C PHE A 24 -0.71 -5.51 12.21
N VAL A 25 -1.80 -5.20 12.94
CA VAL A 25 -2.80 -4.24 12.48
C VAL A 25 -2.20 -2.84 12.29
N VAL A 26 -1.33 -2.39 13.20
CA VAL A 26 -0.61 -1.11 13.06
C VAL A 26 0.30 -1.13 11.83
N VAL A 27 1.11 -2.17 11.66
CA VAL A 27 2.00 -2.32 10.50
C VAL A 27 1.19 -2.34 9.21
N ARG A 28 0.14 -3.17 9.14
CA ARG A 28 -0.75 -3.25 7.99
C ARG A 28 -1.34 -1.89 7.61
N SER A 29 -1.64 -1.08 8.61
CA SER A 29 -2.23 0.25 8.44
C SER A 29 -1.22 1.28 7.93
N LEU A 30 0.03 1.18 8.33
CA LEU A 30 1.11 2.03 7.82
C LEU A 30 1.54 1.67 6.39
N LEU A 31 1.33 0.41 5.97
CA LEU A 31 1.66 -0.08 4.63
C LEU A 31 0.64 0.33 3.55
N LEU A 32 -0.08 1.45 3.76
CA LEU A 32 -1.08 1.97 2.82
C LEU A 32 -0.49 2.72 1.63
N VAL A 33 0.80 3.03 1.65
CA VAL A 33 1.48 3.80 0.60
C VAL A 33 1.17 3.28 -0.80
N SER A 34 1.32 1.98 -1.03
CA SER A 34 1.07 1.37 -2.33
C SER A 34 -0.41 1.28 -2.71
N ALA A 35 -1.32 1.35 -1.73
CA ALA A 35 -2.76 1.27 -1.96
C ALA A 35 -3.37 2.62 -2.33
N LEU A 36 -2.92 3.70 -1.68
CA LEU A 36 -3.49 5.04 -1.82
C LEU A 36 -2.77 5.91 -2.86
N SER A 37 -1.50 5.63 -3.18
CA SER A 37 -0.73 6.48 -4.09
C SER A 37 -1.08 6.39 -5.58
N PRO A 38 -1.63 5.30 -6.17
CA PRO A 38 -1.94 5.26 -7.59
C PRO A 38 -2.82 6.42 -8.09
N PRO A 39 -3.95 6.79 -7.45
CA PRO A 39 -4.76 7.91 -7.93
C PRO A 39 -4.03 9.25 -7.85
N PHE A 40 -3.20 9.47 -6.82
CA PHE A 40 -2.39 10.70 -6.72
C PHE A 40 -1.28 10.73 -7.76
N LEU A 41 -0.70 9.58 -8.13
CA LEU A 41 0.28 9.50 -9.22
C LEU A 41 -0.36 9.87 -10.57
N VAL A 42 -1.58 9.38 -10.85
CA VAL A 42 -2.34 9.75 -12.05
C VAL A 42 -2.68 11.25 -12.04
N SER A 43 -3.08 11.78 -10.87
CA SER A 43 -3.35 13.20 -10.71
C SER A 43 -2.10 14.06 -10.94
N LEU A 44 -0.93 13.63 -10.44
CA LEU A 44 0.34 14.32 -10.68
C LEU A 44 0.71 14.30 -12.17
N ALA A 45 0.51 13.17 -12.85
CA ALA A 45 0.71 13.06 -14.29
C ALA A 45 -0.16 14.06 -15.06
N ALA A 46 -1.43 14.17 -14.68
CA ALA A 46 -2.37 15.12 -15.32
C ALA A 46 -1.95 16.58 -15.09
N THR A 47 -1.51 16.95 -13.88
CA THR A 47 -1.10 18.33 -13.56
C THR A 47 0.23 18.73 -14.20
N THR A 48 1.07 17.76 -14.58
CA THR A 48 2.37 18.00 -15.25
C THR A 48 2.29 17.89 -16.78
N GLY A 49 1.11 17.69 -17.34
CA GLY A 49 0.88 17.59 -18.79
C GLY A 49 1.05 16.17 -19.37
N ALA A 50 1.46 15.17 -18.58
CA ALA A 50 1.65 13.81 -19.05
C ALA A 50 0.34 13.13 -19.46
N GLY A 51 -0.81 13.63 -19.01
CA GLY A 51 -2.10 13.04 -19.29
C GLY A 51 -2.51 13.00 -20.77
N ALA A 52 -1.92 13.87 -21.60
CA ALA A 52 -2.20 13.91 -23.03
C ALA A 52 -1.59 12.70 -23.79
N ILE A 53 -0.42 12.24 -23.38
CA ILE A 53 0.32 11.14 -24.05
C ILE A 53 0.11 9.80 -23.34
N SER A 54 0.23 9.76 -22.01
CA SER A 54 0.02 8.52 -21.24
C SER A 54 -1.45 8.09 -21.21
N GLY A 55 -2.37 9.05 -21.21
CA GLY A 55 -3.81 8.83 -21.17
C GLY A 55 -4.26 7.85 -20.09
N LEU A 56 -5.56 7.68 -19.91
CA LEU A 56 -6.07 6.62 -19.02
C LEU A 56 -5.72 5.21 -19.53
N GLY A 57 -5.60 5.05 -20.88
CA GLY A 57 -5.28 3.76 -21.51
C GLY A 57 -3.93 3.20 -21.08
N GLY A 58 -2.89 4.04 -21.00
CA GLY A 58 -1.56 3.63 -20.54
C GLY A 58 -1.57 3.09 -19.10
N PHE A 59 -2.27 3.75 -18.19
CA PHE A 59 -2.43 3.30 -16.81
C PHE A 59 -3.25 2.02 -16.69
N VAL A 60 -4.31 1.87 -17.51
CA VAL A 60 -5.13 0.64 -17.54
C VAL A 60 -4.29 -0.55 -18.02
N ILE A 61 -3.51 -0.40 -19.09
CA ILE A 61 -2.61 -1.45 -19.60
C ILE A 61 -1.55 -1.79 -18.52
N ALA A 62 -0.91 -0.79 -17.93
CA ALA A 62 0.06 -0.98 -16.86
C ALA A 62 -0.53 -1.76 -15.67
N SER A 63 -1.77 -1.42 -15.25
CA SER A 63 -2.49 -2.12 -14.20
C SER A 63 -2.78 -3.58 -14.57
N GLY A 64 -3.26 -3.83 -15.79
CA GLY A 64 -3.55 -5.18 -16.29
C GLY A 64 -2.31 -6.06 -16.35
N LEU A 65 -1.21 -5.54 -16.90
CA LEU A 65 0.07 -6.26 -16.94
C LEU A 65 0.61 -6.54 -15.54
N SER A 66 0.53 -5.57 -14.64
CA SER A 66 0.92 -5.74 -13.24
C SER A 66 0.10 -6.83 -12.54
N ALA A 67 -1.21 -6.88 -12.78
CA ALA A 67 -2.07 -7.91 -12.20
C ALA A 67 -1.73 -9.31 -12.74
N LEU A 68 -1.43 -9.42 -14.03
CA LEU A 68 -1.08 -10.68 -14.69
C LEU A 68 0.21 -11.29 -14.12
N VAL A 69 1.26 -10.50 -13.95
CA VAL A 69 2.56 -11.01 -13.50
C VAL A 69 2.73 -10.97 -11.97
N GLY A 70 2.02 -10.05 -11.29
CA GLY A 70 2.19 -9.78 -9.88
C GLY A 70 1.75 -10.91 -8.97
N GLY A 71 0.64 -11.58 -9.29
CA GLY A 71 0.11 -12.67 -8.46
C GLY A 71 1.09 -13.82 -8.26
N PRO A 72 1.57 -14.47 -9.34
CA PRO A 72 2.52 -15.57 -9.24
C PRO A 72 3.85 -15.20 -8.57
N ILE A 73 4.37 -14.01 -8.86
CA ILE A 73 5.62 -13.51 -8.25
C ILE A 73 5.41 -13.28 -6.75
N ALA A 74 4.33 -12.58 -6.39
CA ALA A 74 4.04 -12.26 -5.01
C ALA A 74 3.75 -13.51 -4.16
N GLY A 75 3.07 -14.51 -4.71
CA GLY A 75 2.84 -15.79 -4.03
C GLY A 75 4.15 -16.45 -3.62
N ARG A 76 5.05 -16.68 -4.57
CA ARG A 76 6.36 -17.30 -4.31
C ARG A 76 7.23 -16.53 -3.31
N LEU A 77 7.15 -15.20 -3.33
CA LEU A 77 7.90 -14.37 -2.39
C LEU A 77 7.27 -14.40 -0.99
N ALA A 78 5.93 -14.41 -0.91
CA ALA A 78 5.20 -14.49 0.35
C ALA A 78 5.43 -15.83 1.07
N ASP A 79 5.53 -16.93 0.32
CA ASP A 79 5.82 -18.26 0.85
C ASP A 79 7.21 -18.33 1.52
N ARG A 80 8.17 -17.54 1.04
CA ARG A 80 9.50 -17.45 1.64
C ARG A 80 9.54 -16.59 2.90
N SER A 81 8.94 -15.41 2.84
CA SER A 81 8.83 -14.48 3.97
C SER A 81 7.80 -13.40 3.67
N SER A 82 6.61 -13.57 4.22
CA SER A 82 5.53 -12.59 4.10
C SER A 82 5.88 -11.25 4.75
N ARG A 83 6.61 -11.27 5.88
CA ARG A 83 7.13 -10.08 6.55
C ARG A 83 8.09 -9.29 5.66
N THR A 84 9.08 -9.96 5.08
CA THR A 84 10.07 -9.32 4.20
C THR A 84 9.41 -8.74 2.96
N LEU A 85 8.47 -9.47 2.35
CA LEU A 85 7.72 -8.98 1.19
C LEU A 85 6.94 -7.70 1.50
N MET A 86 6.28 -7.63 2.66
CA MET A 86 5.57 -6.42 3.10
C MET A 86 6.52 -5.24 3.30
N ALA A 87 7.62 -5.46 4.03
CA ALA A 87 8.59 -4.41 4.34
C ALA A 87 9.32 -3.92 3.09
N ALA A 88 9.81 -4.82 2.24
CA ALA A 88 10.48 -4.48 0.99
C ALA A 88 9.53 -3.78 0.01
N GLY A 89 8.29 -4.26 -0.11
CA GLY A 89 7.29 -3.62 -0.96
C GLY A 89 6.99 -2.18 -0.52
N ALA A 90 6.81 -1.94 0.77
CA ALA A 90 6.59 -0.58 1.27
C ALA A 90 7.82 0.33 1.08
N ALA A 91 9.03 -0.19 1.32
CA ALA A 91 10.26 0.55 1.11
C ALA A 91 10.42 0.96 -0.36
N THR A 92 10.21 0.01 -1.28
CA THR A 92 10.31 0.25 -2.73
C THR A 92 9.23 1.23 -3.20
N ALA A 93 7.99 1.08 -2.73
CA ALA A 93 6.92 2.03 -3.06
C ALA A 93 7.25 3.45 -2.57
N SER A 94 7.70 3.59 -1.31
CA SER A 94 8.07 4.89 -0.76
C SER A 94 9.24 5.53 -1.51
N ALA A 95 10.28 4.76 -1.81
CA ALA A 95 11.42 5.24 -2.60
C ALA A 95 10.99 5.67 -4.00
N LEU A 96 10.14 4.88 -4.67
CA LEU A 96 9.61 5.21 -5.99
C LEU A 96 8.84 6.54 -5.98
N LEU A 97 7.97 6.74 -4.98
CA LEU A 97 7.22 7.99 -4.85
C LEU A 97 8.12 9.20 -4.62
N VAL A 98 9.13 9.06 -3.75
CA VAL A 98 10.11 10.12 -3.52
C VAL A 98 10.86 10.46 -4.82
N VAL A 99 11.31 9.44 -5.56
CA VAL A 99 12.00 9.64 -6.85
C VAL A 99 11.09 10.37 -7.84
N VAL A 100 9.84 9.93 -8.01
CA VAL A 100 8.90 10.59 -8.91
C VAL A 100 8.65 12.04 -8.50
N VAL A 101 8.41 12.30 -7.21
CA VAL A 101 8.21 13.67 -6.72
C VAL A 101 9.44 14.53 -6.99
N VAL A 102 10.65 14.05 -6.66
CA VAL A 102 11.89 14.80 -6.90
C VAL A 102 12.06 15.10 -8.38
N LEU A 103 11.91 14.11 -9.26
CA LEU A 103 12.09 14.29 -10.70
C LEU A 103 11.10 15.30 -11.29
N THR A 104 9.84 15.26 -10.85
CA THR A 104 8.80 16.19 -11.34
C THR A 104 8.98 17.63 -10.84
N GLN A 105 9.80 17.86 -9.81
CA GLN A 105 10.11 19.20 -9.30
C GLN A 105 11.41 19.76 -9.87
N LEU A 106 12.14 19.01 -10.69
CA LEU A 106 13.37 19.52 -11.31
C LEU A 106 13.06 20.59 -12.36
N PRO A 107 13.88 21.66 -12.44
CA PRO A 107 13.76 22.63 -13.50
C PRO A 107 13.88 21.96 -14.88
N GLY A 108 12.94 22.30 -15.79
CA GLY A 108 12.90 21.72 -17.13
C GLY A 108 12.21 20.35 -17.24
N PHE A 109 11.63 19.83 -16.17
CA PHE A 109 10.81 18.64 -16.29
C PHE A 109 9.56 18.93 -17.16
N ASP A 110 9.40 18.15 -18.22
CA ASP A 110 8.25 18.22 -19.11
C ASP A 110 7.50 16.89 -19.08
N GLY A 111 6.35 16.89 -18.40
CA GLY A 111 5.49 15.71 -18.29
C GLY A 111 4.86 15.31 -19.63
N ALA A 112 4.71 16.24 -20.58
CA ALA A 112 4.17 15.96 -21.92
C ALA A 112 5.21 15.30 -22.84
N SER A 113 6.49 15.32 -22.47
CA SER A 113 7.52 14.60 -23.20
C SER A 113 7.33 13.08 -23.12
N LEU A 114 7.92 12.36 -24.08
CA LEU A 114 7.91 10.88 -24.06
C LEU A 114 8.50 10.32 -22.76
N TRP A 115 9.56 10.93 -22.26
CA TRP A 115 10.22 10.54 -21.00
C TRP A 115 9.36 10.81 -19.78
N GLY A 116 8.68 11.97 -19.74
CA GLY A 116 7.72 12.30 -18.68
C GLY A 116 6.54 11.33 -18.65
N ALA A 117 5.95 11.05 -19.81
CA ALA A 117 4.87 10.07 -19.92
C ALA A 117 5.34 8.65 -19.51
N ALA A 118 6.52 8.23 -19.96
CA ALA A 118 7.10 6.94 -19.61
C ALA A 118 7.38 6.84 -18.09
N LEU A 119 7.89 7.89 -17.46
CA LEU A 119 8.11 7.94 -16.01
C LEU A 119 6.82 7.59 -15.26
N PHE A 120 5.70 8.21 -15.60
CA PHE A 120 4.43 7.99 -14.91
C PHE A 120 3.85 6.60 -15.16
N VAL A 121 3.86 6.11 -16.41
CA VAL A 121 3.31 4.79 -16.75
C VAL A 121 4.14 3.67 -16.11
N VAL A 122 5.47 3.75 -16.18
CA VAL A 122 6.38 2.76 -15.57
C VAL A 122 6.26 2.81 -14.04
N SER A 123 6.21 4.00 -13.46
CA SER A 123 6.03 4.15 -12.02
C SER A 123 4.68 3.60 -11.54
N TYR A 124 3.62 3.81 -12.31
CA TYR A 124 2.30 3.26 -12.03
C TYR A 124 2.30 1.72 -12.12
N PHE A 125 2.91 1.16 -13.16
CA PHE A 125 3.10 -0.28 -13.28
C PHE A 125 3.84 -0.86 -12.07
N ALA A 126 4.99 -0.28 -11.73
CA ALA A 126 5.79 -0.72 -10.58
C ALA A 126 5.01 -0.62 -9.27
N LEU A 127 4.29 0.50 -9.06
CA LEU A 127 3.51 0.73 -7.85
C LEU A 127 2.35 -0.27 -7.70
N THR A 128 1.64 -0.58 -8.77
CA THR A 128 0.55 -1.56 -8.76
C THR A 128 1.07 -2.99 -8.60
N LEU A 129 2.24 -3.29 -9.16
CA LEU A 129 2.93 -4.56 -8.94
C LEU A 129 3.34 -4.74 -7.47
N ILE A 130 3.97 -3.71 -6.88
CA ILE A 130 4.34 -3.68 -5.47
C ILE A 130 3.10 -3.81 -4.59
N HIS A 131 2.01 -3.11 -4.92
CA HIS A 131 0.75 -3.20 -4.18
C HIS A 131 0.21 -4.62 -4.15
N THR A 132 0.27 -5.34 -5.28
CA THR A 132 -0.12 -6.76 -5.35
C THR A 132 0.73 -7.59 -4.39
N GLY A 133 2.04 -7.38 -4.37
CA GLY A 133 2.96 -8.06 -3.44
C GLY A 133 2.64 -7.79 -1.98
N VAL A 134 2.49 -6.52 -1.59
CA VAL A 134 2.15 -6.12 -0.22
C VAL A 134 0.79 -6.68 0.20
N ARG A 135 -0.19 -6.71 -0.70
CA ARG A 135 -1.52 -7.28 -0.44
C ARG A 135 -1.46 -8.79 -0.20
N VAL A 136 -0.70 -9.52 -1.00
CA VAL A 136 -0.48 -10.96 -0.81
C VAL A 136 0.24 -11.20 0.50
N GLY A 137 1.38 -10.56 0.76
CA GLY A 137 2.14 -10.70 1.99
C GLY A 137 1.30 -10.45 3.25
N ARG A 138 0.45 -9.42 3.26
CA ARG A 138 -0.46 -9.15 4.39
C ARG A 138 -1.47 -10.27 4.63
N LYS A 139 -2.00 -10.85 3.55
CA LYS A 139 -2.97 -11.96 3.67
C LYS A 139 -2.29 -13.23 4.16
N THR A 140 -1.14 -13.59 3.59
CA THR A 140 -0.35 -14.74 4.01
C THR A 140 0.04 -14.60 5.48
N TYR A 141 0.62 -13.47 5.87
CA TYR A 141 1.02 -13.21 7.25
C TYR A 141 -0.14 -13.39 8.25
N LEU A 142 -1.33 -12.86 7.91
CA LEU A 142 -2.51 -12.97 8.77
C LEU A 142 -3.00 -14.42 8.90
N VAL A 143 -2.94 -15.18 7.81
CA VAL A 143 -3.35 -16.60 7.79
C VAL A 143 -2.38 -17.45 8.61
N ASP A 144 -1.08 -17.19 8.49
CA ASP A 144 -0.03 -17.92 9.21
C ASP A 144 0.00 -17.58 10.72
N MET A 145 -0.42 -16.36 11.07
CA MET A 145 -0.48 -15.90 12.46
C MET A 145 -1.69 -16.47 13.22
N ALA A 146 -2.78 -16.83 12.54
CA ALA A 146 -4.07 -17.16 13.15
C ALA A 146 -4.47 -18.62 12.87
N GLU A 147 -4.85 -19.35 13.90
CA GLU A 147 -5.31 -20.74 13.81
C GLU A 147 -6.83 -20.85 14.02
N GLY A 148 -7.46 -21.79 13.29
CA GLY A 148 -8.85 -22.18 13.48
C GLY A 148 -9.85 -21.02 13.43
N ASP A 149 -10.78 -20.99 14.38
CA ASP A 149 -11.86 -19.99 14.45
C ASP A 149 -11.37 -18.55 14.68
N GLN A 150 -10.18 -18.38 15.24
CA GLN A 150 -9.57 -17.07 15.46
C GLN A 150 -9.25 -16.36 14.13
N ARG A 151 -8.96 -17.10 13.06
CA ARG A 151 -8.66 -16.55 11.73
C ARG A 151 -9.78 -15.65 11.22
N THR A 152 -11.03 -16.09 11.29
CA THR A 152 -12.18 -15.29 10.85
C THR A 152 -12.30 -14.00 11.63
N ARG A 153 -12.11 -14.06 12.95
CA ARG A 153 -12.17 -12.90 13.85
C ARG A 153 -11.04 -11.91 13.54
N TYR A 154 -9.81 -12.39 13.37
CA TYR A 154 -8.65 -11.57 13.02
C TYR A 154 -8.82 -10.88 11.66
N VAL A 155 -9.30 -11.60 10.66
CA VAL A 155 -9.59 -11.03 9.33
C VAL A 155 -10.63 -9.92 9.44
N ALA A 156 -11.75 -10.15 10.13
CA ALA A 156 -12.83 -9.18 10.30
C ALA A 156 -12.33 -7.91 10.99
N VAL A 157 -11.68 -8.04 12.17
CA VAL A 157 -11.19 -6.90 12.95
C VAL A 157 -10.10 -6.14 12.19
N SER A 158 -9.15 -6.83 11.57
CA SER A 158 -8.09 -6.16 10.83
C SER A 158 -8.59 -5.45 9.56
N ASN A 159 -9.62 -5.96 8.88
CA ASN A 159 -10.23 -5.29 7.74
C ASN A 159 -11.01 -4.04 8.16
N SER A 160 -11.77 -4.12 9.26
CA SER A 160 -12.50 -2.96 9.79
C SER A 160 -11.55 -1.86 10.25
N ALA A 161 -10.50 -2.21 10.99
CA ALA A 161 -9.46 -1.25 11.40
C ALA A 161 -8.78 -0.62 10.19
N MET A 162 -8.44 -1.41 9.18
CA MET A 162 -7.84 -0.92 7.95
C MET A 162 -8.78 0.01 7.19
N GLY A 163 -10.08 -0.29 7.13
CA GLY A 163 -11.07 0.59 6.48
C GLY A 163 -11.12 1.98 7.11
N ILE A 164 -11.12 2.06 8.43
CA ILE A 164 -11.09 3.33 9.16
C ILE A 164 -9.81 4.11 8.83
N ILE A 165 -8.66 3.46 8.86
CA ILE A 165 -7.38 4.12 8.60
C ILE A 165 -7.25 4.53 7.14
N LEU A 166 -7.79 3.74 6.19
CA LEU A 166 -7.88 4.13 4.77
C LEU A 166 -8.68 5.42 4.59
N LEU A 167 -9.80 5.57 5.28
CA LEU A 167 -10.60 6.80 5.24
C LEU A 167 -9.84 7.99 5.81
N LEU A 168 -9.19 7.82 6.95
CA LEU A 168 -8.41 8.90 7.58
C LEU A 168 -7.18 9.27 6.74
N ALA A 169 -6.38 8.30 6.31
CA ALA A 169 -5.19 8.55 5.51
C ALA A 169 -5.55 9.07 4.11
N GLY A 170 -6.62 8.55 3.51
CA GLY A 170 -7.15 9.03 2.23
C GLY A 170 -7.67 10.47 2.32
N GLY A 171 -8.43 10.78 3.37
CA GLY A 171 -8.92 12.14 3.63
C GLY A 171 -7.78 13.13 3.85
N LEU A 172 -6.78 12.77 4.65
CA LEU A 172 -5.57 13.58 4.85
C LEU A 172 -4.79 13.77 3.55
N SER A 173 -4.58 12.69 2.78
CA SER A 173 -3.91 12.80 1.48
C SER A 173 -4.65 13.70 0.51
N THR A 174 -5.99 13.62 0.49
CA THR A 174 -6.83 14.49 -0.34
C THR A 174 -6.72 15.95 0.14
N GLY A 175 -6.77 16.21 1.44
CA GLY A 175 -6.55 17.54 1.99
C GLY A 175 -5.18 18.11 1.64
N LEU A 176 -4.11 17.31 1.77
CA LEU A 176 -2.76 17.72 1.38
C LEU A 176 -2.64 17.97 -0.13
N SER A 177 -3.37 17.24 -0.97
CA SER A 177 -3.34 17.42 -2.42
C SER A 177 -3.87 18.78 -2.88
N THR A 178 -4.67 19.48 -2.05
CA THR A 178 -5.11 20.86 -2.34
C THR A 178 -3.96 21.89 -2.28
N LEU A 179 -2.91 21.57 -1.52
CA LEU A 179 -1.67 22.36 -1.46
C LEU A 179 -0.69 21.98 -2.60
N GLY A 180 -0.97 20.88 -3.29
CA GLY A 180 -0.18 20.30 -4.35
C GLY A 180 -0.13 18.79 -4.23
N VAL A 181 -0.36 18.08 -5.34
CA VAL A 181 -0.45 16.60 -5.37
C VAL A 181 0.82 15.93 -4.82
N HIS A 182 1.98 16.54 -5.03
CA HIS A 182 3.25 16.05 -4.50
C HIS A 182 3.28 15.93 -2.97
N TRP A 183 2.56 16.80 -2.22
CA TRP A 183 2.48 16.70 -0.76
C TRP A 183 1.74 15.45 -0.29
N ALA A 184 0.68 15.06 -1.01
CA ALA A 184 -0.01 13.80 -0.72
C ALA A 184 0.92 12.59 -0.93
N LEU A 185 1.71 12.59 -2.01
CA LEU A 185 2.66 11.51 -2.29
C LEU A 185 3.81 11.46 -1.27
N VAL A 186 4.34 12.60 -0.84
CA VAL A 186 5.36 12.69 0.23
C VAL A 186 4.81 12.17 1.55
N PHE A 187 3.59 12.55 1.91
CA PHE A 187 2.92 12.04 3.12
C PHE A 187 2.76 10.52 3.08
N LEU A 188 2.29 9.97 1.95
CA LEU A 188 2.13 8.52 1.78
C LEU A 188 3.48 7.79 1.82
N ALA A 189 4.53 8.36 1.21
CA ALA A 189 5.88 7.82 1.28
C ALA A 189 6.40 7.80 2.73
N GLY A 190 6.14 8.85 3.50
CA GLY A 190 6.47 8.92 4.92
C GLY A 190 5.77 7.83 5.75
N LEU A 191 4.46 7.64 5.54
CA LEU A 191 3.71 6.55 6.18
C LEU A 191 4.29 5.18 5.80
N GLY A 192 4.66 4.98 4.54
CA GLY A 192 5.28 3.75 4.08
C GLY A 192 6.61 3.47 4.78
N LEU A 193 7.48 4.49 4.93
CA LEU A 193 8.75 4.36 5.64
C LEU A 193 8.56 4.02 7.13
N LEU A 194 7.59 4.65 7.80
CA LEU A 194 7.20 4.28 9.16
C LEU A 194 6.72 2.83 9.23
N GLY A 195 5.95 2.40 8.22
CA GLY A 195 5.49 1.02 8.08
C GLY A 195 6.64 0.02 7.92
N VAL A 196 7.70 0.38 7.19
CA VAL A 196 8.92 -0.44 7.06
C VAL A 196 9.60 -0.62 8.40
N ILE A 197 9.77 0.46 9.16
CA ILE A 197 10.40 0.40 10.49
C ILE A 197 9.58 -0.50 11.43
N ALA A 198 8.25 -0.33 11.42
CA ALA A 198 7.36 -1.12 12.23
C ALA A 198 7.33 -2.60 11.79
N ALA A 199 7.34 -2.88 10.48
CA ALA A 199 7.32 -4.24 9.92
C ALA A 199 8.57 -5.06 10.30
N ARG A 200 9.73 -4.41 10.41
CA ARG A 200 10.97 -5.09 10.86
C ARG A 200 10.88 -5.65 12.28
N ARG A 201 9.95 -5.13 13.10
CA ARG A 201 9.71 -5.59 14.47
C ARG A 201 8.67 -6.70 14.56
N LEU A 202 8.02 -7.06 13.45
CA LEU A 202 7.12 -8.20 13.42
C LEU A 202 7.93 -9.51 13.53
N PRO A 203 7.43 -10.53 14.25
CA PRO A 203 8.01 -11.86 14.20
C PRO A 203 7.86 -12.45 12.79
N GLU A 204 8.74 -13.37 12.41
CA GLU A 204 8.54 -14.17 11.20
C GLU A 204 7.56 -15.29 11.50
N VAL A 205 6.48 -15.38 10.71
CA VAL A 205 5.43 -16.39 10.89
C VAL A 205 5.32 -17.34 9.70
N SER A 206 5.99 -17.00 8.58
CA SER A 206 6.01 -17.87 7.40
C SER A 206 6.87 -19.09 7.74
N ALA A 207 6.28 -20.28 7.66
CA ALA A 207 7.00 -21.53 7.74
C ALA A 207 7.92 -21.63 6.52
N GLY A 208 9.23 -21.67 6.76
CA GLY A 208 10.22 -21.97 5.74
C GLY A 208 10.12 -23.42 5.29
#